data_a795293b2f107d2bdf7386f6f7c196b1
#
_entry.id   a795293b2f107d2bdf7386f6f7c196b1
#
_cell.length_a   1.000
_cell.length_b   1.000
_cell.length_c   1.000
_cell.angle_alpha   90.00
_cell.angle_beta   90.00
_cell.angle_gamma   90.00
#
_symmetry.space_group_name_H-M   'P 1'
#
loop_
_entity.id
_entity.type
_entity.pdbx_description
1 polymer ?
#
loop_
_entity_poly.entity_id
_entity_poly.type
_entity_poly.pdbx_seq_one_letter_code
_entity_poly.pdbx_strand_id
1 'polypeptide(L)'
;FNDVTVGTRGGWIDDERALAQDGDCWIYDENSVVFAGATVSGNARLTLPCVVSHDARIGDSCWLDGAEVSHGARISDNVTIQQSCVRGECHIYDEARVLHHSVVIAAKGLTPDHDQILQIYDKATVSQSRIVHQAQIY
;
A
#
# COMPACT_ATOMS: atom_id res chain seq x y z
N PHE A 1 4.24 10.74 17.92
CA PHE A 1 3.96 10.93 16.49
C PHE A 1 4.04 12.44 16.18
N ASN A 2 4.68 12.80 15.09
CA ASN A 2 5.08 14.18 14.79
C ASN A 2 3.93 15.21 14.79
N ASP A 3 2.78 14.88 14.25
CA ASP A 3 1.65 15.77 14.09
C ASP A 3 0.35 15.22 14.72
N VAL A 4 0.45 14.10 15.40
CA VAL A 4 -0.70 13.44 16.03
C VAL A 4 -0.64 13.67 17.54
N THR A 5 -1.68 14.28 18.09
CA THR A 5 -1.79 14.54 19.52
C THR A 5 -2.53 13.38 20.24
N VAL A 6 -2.29 13.27 21.56
CA VAL A 6 -3.00 12.28 22.39
C VAL A 6 -4.51 12.49 22.28
N GLY A 7 -5.25 11.41 22.00
CA GLY A 7 -6.71 11.44 21.82
C GLY A 7 -7.18 11.67 20.39
N THR A 8 -6.27 11.90 19.43
CA THR A 8 -6.63 11.99 18.01
C THR A 8 -7.13 10.62 17.51
N ARG A 9 -8.25 10.63 16.81
CA ARG A 9 -8.79 9.42 16.19
C ARG A 9 -8.12 9.18 14.83
N GLY A 10 -7.77 7.92 14.59
CA GLY A 10 -7.33 7.45 13.29
C GLY A 10 -8.37 6.53 12.66
N GLY A 11 -7.95 5.80 11.62
CA GLY A 11 -8.79 4.80 10.96
C GLY A 11 -8.98 3.52 11.79
N TRP A 12 -9.66 2.58 11.20
CA TRP A 12 -10.05 1.32 11.84
C TRP A 12 -9.07 0.19 11.52
N ILE A 13 -8.75 -0.59 12.52
CA ILE A 13 -7.98 -1.83 12.40
C ILE A 13 -8.76 -2.97 13.04
N ASP A 14 -8.68 -4.17 12.48
CA ASP A 14 -9.34 -5.35 13.04
C ASP A 14 -8.49 -6.08 14.10
N ASP A 15 -7.19 -5.84 14.08
CA ASP A 15 -6.22 -6.44 14.98
C ASP A 15 -5.12 -5.42 15.31
N GLU A 16 -4.67 -5.37 16.56
CA GLU A 16 -3.59 -4.45 16.97
C GLU A 16 -2.28 -4.66 16.20
N ARG A 17 -2.05 -5.86 15.67
CA ARG A 17 -0.89 -6.17 14.82
C ARG A 17 -0.95 -5.56 13.42
N ALA A 18 -2.13 -5.07 13.00
CA ALA A 18 -2.30 -4.43 11.72
C ALA A 18 -1.54 -3.09 11.61
N LEU A 19 -1.27 -2.45 12.74
CA LEU A 19 -0.53 -1.18 12.80
C LEU A 19 0.66 -1.34 13.74
N ALA A 20 1.88 -1.21 13.20
CA ALA A 20 3.10 -1.35 13.99
C ALA A 20 3.22 -0.24 15.04
N GLN A 21 3.80 -0.58 16.19
CA GLN A 21 3.94 0.33 17.33
C GLN A 21 5.37 0.89 17.46
N ASP A 22 6.29 0.46 16.63
CA ASP A 22 7.71 0.80 16.71
C ASP A 22 8.16 1.87 15.70
N GLY A 23 7.23 2.47 14.98
CA GLY A 23 7.50 3.55 14.04
C GLY A 23 6.47 4.68 14.16
N ASP A 24 6.48 5.59 13.21
CA ASP A 24 5.55 6.72 13.13
C ASP A 24 4.41 6.49 12.12
N CYS A 25 4.08 5.23 11.82
CA CYS A 25 2.98 4.93 10.91
C CYS A 25 1.64 5.34 11.52
N TRP A 26 0.77 5.90 10.70
CA TRP A 26 -0.54 6.36 11.16
C TRP A 26 -1.60 6.34 10.05
N ILE A 27 -2.81 6.01 10.45
CA ILE A 27 -3.98 6.06 9.58
C ILE A 27 -4.76 7.33 9.94
N TYR A 28 -4.56 8.39 9.15
CA TYR A 28 -5.09 9.73 9.46
C TYR A 28 -6.60 9.84 9.27
N ASP A 29 -7.16 9.19 8.27
CA ASP A 29 -8.58 9.30 7.94
C ASP A 29 -9.42 8.30 8.72
N GLU A 30 -10.48 8.79 9.38
CA GLU A 30 -11.38 7.97 10.19
C GLU A 30 -12.16 6.91 9.41
N ASN A 31 -12.28 7.06 8.10
CA ASN A 31 -12.97 6.11 7.23
C ASN A 31 -12.03 5.06 6.62
N SER A 32 -10.74 5.14 6.89
CA SER A 32 -9.77 4.14 6.44
C SER A 32 -9.87 2.86 7.26
N VAL A 33 -9.64 1.72 6.61
CA VAL A 33 -9.73 0.41 7.24
C VAL A 33 -8.52 -0.45 6.86
N VAL A 34 -7.90 -1.07 7.86
CA VAL A 34 -6.84 -2.08 7.67
C VAL A 34 -7.31 -3.37 8.32
N PHE A 35 -7.48 -4.43 7.54
CA PHE A 35 -8.08 -5.67 8.05
C PHE A 35 -7.64 -6.91 7.25
N ALA A 36 -8.14 -8.09 7.66
CA ALA A 36 -7.90 -9.38 6.99
C ALA A 36 -6.41 -9.70 6.81
N GLY A 37 -5.62 -9.55 7.88
CA GLY A 37 -4.19 -9.87 7.88
C GLY A 37 -3.29 -8.80 7.28
N ALA A 38 -3.82 -7.70 6.81
CA ALA A 38 -3.03 -6.59 6.28
C ALA A 38 -2.26 -5.87 7.39
N THR A 39 -1.11 -5.31 7.07
CA THR A 39 -0.25 -4.62 8.03
C THR A 39 0.27 -3.28 7.49
N VAL A 40 0.39 -2.31 8.38
CA VAL A 40 1.01 -1.01 8.12
C VAL A 40 2.13 -0.82 9.13
N SER A 41 3.32 -0.47 8.67
CA SER A 41 4.52 -0.39 9.50
C SER A 41 5.45 0.75 9.10
N GLY A 42 6.57 0.89 9.81
CA GLY A 42 7.56 1.93 9.55
C GLY A 42 7.00 3.33 9.82
N ASN A 43 7.10 4.21 8.84
CA ASN A 43 6.59 5.57 8.87
C ASN A 43 5.50 5.81 7.82
N ALA A 44 4.80 4.75 7.45
CA ALA A 44 3.77 4.81 6.42
C ALA A 44 2.57 5.67 6.83
N ARG A 45 1.98 6.38 5.88
CA ARG A 45 0.87 7.29 6.12
C ARG A 45 -0.31 6.97 5.20
N LEU A 46 -1.50 6.88 5.79
CA LEU A 46 -2.76 6.72 5.08
C LEU A 46 -3.60 7.97 5.33
N THR A 47 -3.70 8.88 4.36
CA THR A 47 -4.22 10.24 4.58
C THR A 47 -5.66 10.49 4.13
N LEU A 48 -6.14 9.88 3.08
CA LEU A 48 -7.56 9.89 2.69
C LEU A 48 -8.14 8.49 2.87
N PRO A 49 -9.45 8.30 2.69
CA PRO A 49 -10.04 6.98 2.89
C PRO A 49 -9.31 5.88 2.11
N CYS A 50 -8.59 5.02 2.83
CA CYS A 50 -7.84 3.91 2.28
C CYS A 50 -8.43 2.59 2.76
N VAL A 51 -8.34 1.56 1.93
CA VAL A 51 -8.67 0.20 2.30
C VAL A 51 -7.45 -0.68 2.06
N VAL A 52 -6.91 -1.26 3.14
CA VAL A 52 -5.77 -2.17 3.07
C VAL A 52 -6.22 -3.51 3.65
N SER A 53 -6.16 -4.57 2.86
CA SER A 53 -6.76 -5.84 3.27
C SER A 53 -6.09 -7.06 2.66
N HIS A 54 -6.50 -8.25 3.12
CA HIS A 54 -6.11 -9.54 2.54
C HIS A 54 -4.59 -9.70 2.41
N ASP A 55 -3.90 -9.65 3.55
CA ASP A 55 -2.46 -9.86 3.68
C ASP A 55 -1.58 -8.83 2.94
N ALA A 56 -2.14 -7.70 2.53
CA ALA A 56 -1.37 -6.60 1.97
C ALA A 56 -0.41 -6.00 3.02
N ARG A 57 0.75 -5.56 2.60
CA ARG A 57 1.78 -5.01 3.49
C ARG A 57 2.24 -3.65 3.01
N ILE A 58 2.08 -2.66 3.87
CA ILE A 58 2.55 -1.30 3.64
C ILE A 58 3.65 -1.02 4.65
N GLY A 59 4.83 -0.63 4.19
CA GLY A 59 5.97 -0.39 5.08
C GLY A 59 6.75 0.86 4.74
N ASP A 60 7.82 1.06 5.48
CA ASP A 60 8.79 2.15 5.31
C ASP A 60 8.13 3.54 5.29
N SER A 61 8.42 4.37 4.32
CA SER A 61 7.92 5.75 4.24
C SER A 61 6.86 5.93 3.14
N CYS A 62 6.04 4.91 2.93
CA CYS A 62 4.99 4.94 1.91
C CYS A 62 3.85 5.92 2.27
N TRP A 63 3.28 6.52 1.24
CA TRP A 63 2.13 7.40 1.38
C TRP A 63 0.97 6.92 0.51
N LEU A 64 -0.12 6.55 1.18
CA LEU A 64 -1.38 6.16 0.54
C LEU A 64 -2.42 7.25 0.76
N ASP A 65 -3.01 7.71 -0.32
CA ASP A 65 -3.97 8.80 -0.33
C ASP A 65 -5.19 8.41 -1.15
N GLY A 66 -6.24 7.92 -0.49
CA GLY A 66 -7.44 7.42 -1.16
C GLY A 66 -7.20 6.13 -1.95
N ALA A 67 -6.30 5.27 -1.48
CA ALA A 67 -5.88 4.07 -2.20
C ALA A 67 -6.54 2.81 -1.65
N GLU A 68 -6.71 1.82 -2.52
CA GLU A 68 -7.09 0.46 -2.14
C GLU A 68 -5.93 -0.49 -2.45
N VAL A 69 -5.43 -1.21 -1.43
CA VAL A 69 -4.33 -2.17 -1.56
C VAL A 69 -4.75 -3.49 -0.94
N SER A 70 -4.68 -4.57 -1.70
CA SER A 70 -5.20 -5.85 -1.23
C SER A 70 -4.53 -7.07 -1.86
N HIS A 71 -4.85 -8.26 -1.32
CA HIS A 71 -4.49 -9.56 -1.87
C HIS A 71 -2.98 -9.80 -2.00
N GLY A 72 -2.25 -9.56 -0.91
CA GLY A 72 -0.83 -9.86 -0.84
C GLY A 72 0.09 -8.84 -1.49
N ALA A 73 -0.43 -7.68 -1.90
CA ALA A 73 0.39 -6.60 -2.44
C ALA A 73 1.40 -6.10 -1.39
N ARG A 74 2.61 -5.83 -1.81
CA ARG A 74 3.69 -5.30 -0.96
C ARG A 74 4.10 -3.92 -1.45
N ILE A 75 4.00 -2.95 -0.57
CA ILE A 75 4.37 -1.56 -0.85
C ILE A 75 5.44 -1.17 0.17
N SER A 76 6.60 -0.77 -0.30
CA SER A 76 7.75 -0.46 0.57
C SER A 76 8.54 0.75 0.08
N ASP A 77 9.55 1.13 0.85
CA ASP A 77 10.43 2.28 0.58
C ASP A 77 9.68 3.63 0.57
N ASN A 78 9.76 4.39 -0.50
CA ASN A 78 9.16 5.73 -0.59
C ASN A 78 8.04 5.82 -1.64
N VAL A 79 7.24 4.78 -1.74
CA VAL A 79 6.16 4.69 -2.74
C VAL A 79 5.00 5.63 -2.39
N THR A 80 4.44 6.26 -3.41
CA THR A 80 3.22 7.06 -3.29
C THR A 80 2.10 6.43 -4.13
N ILE A 81 0.95 6.18 -3.51
CA ILE A 81 -0.24 5.67 -4.20
C ILE A 81 -1.40 6.64 -3.92
N GLN A 82 -1.90 7.30 -4.96
CA GLN A 82 -2.98 8.27 -4.83
C GLN A 82 -4.19 7.88 -5.70
N GLN A 83 -5.35 7.79 -5.08
CA GLN A 83 -6.62 7.53 -5.75
C GLN A 83 -6.56 6.37 -6.74
N SER A 84 -5.86 5.31 -6.35
CA SER A 84 -5.56 4.17 -7.22
C SER A 84 -5.81 2.85 -6.49
N CYS A 85 -5.94 1.78 -7.26
CA CYS A 85 -6.17 0.44 -6.73
C CYS A 85 -4.99 -0.48 -7.08
N VAL A 86 -4.45 -1.16 -6.08
CA VAL A 86 -3.39 -2.15 -6.23
C VAL A 86 -3.87 -3.48 -5.65
N ARG A 87 -3.90 -4.51 -6.45
CA ARG A 87 -4.49 -5.79 -6.07
C ARG A 87 -3.65 -6.97 -6.55
N GLY A 88 -3.46 -7.94 -5.68
CA GLY A 88 -2.74 -9.17 -6.01
C GLY A 88 -1.29 -9.15 -5.58
N GLU A 89 -0.61 -10.26 -5.79
CA GLU A 89 0.78 -10.46 -5.38
C GLU A 89 1.74 -9.64 -6.26
N CYS A 90 1.93 -8.39 -5.92
CA CYS A 90 2.87 -7.49 -6.59
C CYS A 90 3.79 -6.82 -5.59
N HIS A 91 4.88 -6.26 -6.07
CA HIS A 91 5.82 -5.48 -5.28
C HIS A 91 6.03 -4.11 -5.90
N ILE A 92 5.68 -3.07 -5.17
CA ILE A 92 5.90 -1.68 -5.56
C ILE A 92 6.88 -1.08 -4.56
N TYR A 93 8.02 -0.60 -5.02
CA TYR A 93 9.11 -0.18 -4.15
C TYR A 93 9.94 0.95 -4.72
N ASP A 94 11.01 1.33 -4.03
CA ASP A 94 11.85 2.50 -4.34
C ASP A 94 11.06 3.83 -4.28
N GLU A 95 11.11 4.64 -5.31
CA GLU A 95 10.41 5.92 -5.40
C GLU A 95 9.24 5.87 -6.41
N ALA A 96 8.67 4.70 -6.63
CA ALA A 96 7.60 4.51 -7.60
C ALA A 96 6.31 5.24 -7.19
N ARG A 97 5.52 5.64 -8.17
CA ARG A 97 4.26 6.36 -7.96
C ARG A 97 3.14 5.75 -8.78
N VAL A 98 2.00 5.53 -8.12
CA VAL A 98 0.77 5.06 -8.77
C VAL A 98 -0.31 6.11 -8.50
N LEU A 99 -0.74 6.82 -9.53
CA LEU A 99 -1.51 8.06 -9.39
C LEU A 99 -2.77 8.06 -10.29
N HIS A 100 -3.71 8.92 -9.96
CA HIS A 100 -4.81 9.35 -10.81
C HIS A 100 -5.67 8.19 -11.37
N HIS A 101 -6.30 7.44 -10.46
CA HIS A 101 -7.23 6.35 -10.80
C HIS A 101 -6.60 5.21 -11.62
N SER A 102 -5.31 4.95 -11.39
CA SER A 102 -4.65 3.79 -11.98
C SER A 102 -5.11 2.49 -11.30
N VAL A 103 -5.10 1.41 -12.05
CA VAL A 103 -5.46 0.09 -11.55
C VAL A 103 -4.32 -0.89 -11.83
N VAL A 104 -3.80 -1.49 -10.78
CA VAL A 104 -2.74 -2.50 -10.85
C VAL A 104 -3.31 -3.82 -10.33
N ILE A 105 -3.43 -4.81 -11.19
CA ILE A 105 -3.97 -6.12 -10.83
C ILE A 105 -2.96 -7.20 -11.20
N ALA A 106 -2.28 -7.73 -10.20
CA ALA A 106 -1.33 -8.83 -10.38
C ALA A 106 -2.05 -10.18 -10.34
N ALA A 107 -1.70 -11.07 -11.24
CA ALA A 107 -2.13 -12.45 -11.17
C ALA A 107 -1.39 -13.16 -10.05
N LYS A 108 -2.04 -14.13 -9.42
CA LYS A 108 -1.37 -15.02 -8.48
C LYS A 108 -0.38 -15.88 -9.24
N GLY A 109 0.88 -15.81 -8.88
CA GLY A 109 1.91 -16.65 -9.48
C GLY A 109 1.68 -18.14 -9.15
N LEU A 110 1.83 -18.98 -10.13
CA LEU A 110 1.76 -20.45 -9.94
C LEU A 110 3.03 -21.01 -9.30
N THR A 111 4.13 -20.24 -9.32
CA THR A 111 5.42 -20.60 -8.74
C THR A 111 5.94 -19.41 -7.91
N PRO A 112 6.75 -19.66 -6.84
CA PRO A 112 7.32 -18.58 -6.02
C PRO A 112 8.49 -17.84 -6.70
N ASP A 113 8.60 -17.88 -8.00
CA ASP A 113 9.66 -17.24 -8.75
C ASP A 113 9.44 -15.71 -8.81
N HIS A 114 10.43 -14.95 -8.35
CA HIS A 114 10.39 -13.48 -8.33
C HIS A 114 10.19 -12.86 -9.73
N ASP A 115 10.67 -13.51 -10.76
CA ASP A 115 10.54 -13.02 -12.14
C ASP A 115 9.09 -13.06 -12.66
N GLN A 116 8.21 -13.71 -11.94
CA GLN A 116 6.78 -13.82 -12.28
C GLN A 116 5.88 -12.89 -11.46
N ILE A 117 6.44 -12.07 -10.60
CA ILE A 117 5.70 -11.10 -9.80
C ILE A 117 5.66 -9.76 -10.54
N LEU A 118 4.49 -9.12 -10.56
CA LEU A 118 4.37 -7.75 -11.07
C LEU A 118 5.22 -6.82 -10.18
N GLN A 119 6.11 -6.06 -10.78
CA GLN A 119 7.00 -5.14 -10.08
C GLN A 119 6.93 -3.74 -10.68
N ILE A 120 6.84 -2.73 -9.82
CA ILE A 120 6.93 -1.31 -10.18
C ILE A 120 7.98 -0.71 -9.24
N TYR A 121 9.06 -0.18 -9.79
CA TYR A 121 10.22 0.23 -8.99
C TYR A 121 10.97 1.41 -9.60
N ASP A 122 12.12 1.75 -9.02
CA ASP A 122 12.90 2.95 -9.35
C ASP A 122 12.03 4.22 -9.21
N LYS A 123 11.99 5.04 -10.22
CA LYS A 123 11.19 6.27 -10.28
C LYS A 123 10.00 6.14 -11.23
N ALA A 124 9.51 4.92 -11.43
CA ALA A 124 8.39 4.66 -12.33
C ALA A 124 7.15 5.44 -11.88
N THR A 125 6.45 6.00 -12.83
CA THR A 125 5.17 6.66 -12.57
C THR A 125 4.08 6.03 -13.42
N VAL A 126 3.07 5.48 -12.75
CA VAL A 126 1.87 4.93 -13.37
C VAL A 126 0.73 5.90 -13.13
N SER A 127 0.16 6.44 -14.17
CA SER A 127 -0.91 7.44 -14.07
C SER A 127 -2.00 7.18 -15.09
N GLN A 128 -3.25 7.20 -14.66
CA GLN A 128 -4.43 6.97 -15.51
C GLN A 128 -4.30 5.70 -16.36
N SER A 129 -3.73 4.66 -15.79
CA SER A 129 -3.32 3.45 -16.53
C SER A 129 -3.84 2.20 -15.85
N ARG A 130 -3.95 1.14 -16.62
CA ARG A 130 -4.29 -0.18 -16.11
C ARG A 130 -3.19 -1.17 -16.43
N ILE A 131 -2.63 -1.78 -15.38
CA ILE A 131 -1.59 -2.80 -15.47
C ILE A 131 -2.19 -4.10 -14.97
N VAL A 132 -2.12 -5.14 -15.79
CA VAL A 132 -2.73 -6.44 -15.47
C VAL A 132 -1.72 -7.55 -15.69
N HIS A 133 -1.75 -8.54 -14.82
CA HIS A 133 -0.90 -9.74 -14.81
C HIS A 133 0.54 -9.46 -14.37
N GLN A 134 1.49 -9.90 -15.13
CA GLN A 134 2.91 -9.84 -14.82
C GLN A 134 3.58 -8.75 -15.66
N ALA A 135 4.19 -7.80 -15.00
CA ALA A 135 4.90 -6.70 -15.66
C ALA A 135 6.04 -6.21 -14.78
N GLN A 136 7.06 -5.67 -15.41
CA GLN A 136 8.12 -4.92 -14.73
C GLN A 136 8.11 -3.49 -15.28
N ILE A 137 7.97 -2.52 -14.39
CA ILE A 137 7.89 -1.10 -14.75
C ILE A 137 8.91 -0.35 -13.90
N TYR A 138 9.81 0.32 -14.57
CA TYR A 138 10.92 1.04 -13.93
C TYR A 138 11.24 2.34 -14.64
#